data_b0741f76231ad573d94f5d465e815eb3
#
_entry.id   b0741f76231ad573d94f5d465e815eb3
#
_cell.length_a   1.000
_cell.length_b   1.000
_cell.length_c   1.000
_cell.angle_alpha   90.00
_cell.angle_beta   90.00
_cell.angle_gamma   90.00
#
_symmetry.space_group_name_H-M   'P 1'
#
loop_
_entity.id
_entity.type
_entity.pdbx_description
1 polymer ?
#
loop_
_entity_poly.entity_id
_entity_poly.type
_entity_poly.pdbx_seq_one_letter_code
_entity_poly.pdbx_strand_id
1 'polypeptide(L)'
;MSVKNIAVDGCTLEFQNGGGPNTAITIEPNQTSTKVKAEGKAVYKTLKFTISGYTAPATEKPNWVSGSGSGNGEITVTAEHVTIEGNKVILEGDVSESITISGQEYSGSSTVASTFTEVVKVTDAGQSKVKGA
;
A
#
# COMPACT_ATOMS: atom_id res chain seq x y z
N MET A 1 13.81 -21.61 -2.02
CA MET A 1 12.75 -20.61 -2.25
C MET A 1 11.87 -20.53 -1.01
N SER A 2 11.66 -19.35 -0.47
CA SER A 2 10.80 -19.18 0.69
C SER A 2 9.35 -19.02 0.26
N VAL A 3 8.44 -19.58 1.05
CA VAL A 3 7.01 -19.34 0.86
C VAL A 3 6.57 -18.25 1.84
N LYS A 4 5.57 -17.48 1.44
CA LYS A 4 5.06 -16.36 2.23
C LYS A 4 3.54 -16.41 2.29
N ASN A 5 2.98 -15.78 3.30
CA ASN A 5 1.53 -15.74 3.46
C ASN A 5 0.87 -15.00 2.30
N ILE A 6 -0.22 -15.55 1.79
CA ILE A 6 -0.98 -14.94 0.71
C ILE A 6 -1.93 -13.89 1.30
N ALA A 7 -1.94 -12.69 0.73
CA ALA A 7 -2.73 -11.57 1.24
C ALA A 7 -4.23 -11.78 0.98
N VAL A 8 -5.02 -11.53 2.00
CA VAL A 8 -6.48 -11.66 1.96
C VAL A 8 -7.13 -10.38 2.46
N ASP A 9 -8.44 -10.30 2.30
CA ASP A 9 -9.23 -9.19 2.84
C ASP A 9 -8.92 -9.01 4.34
N GLY A 10 -8.62 -7.80 4.74
CA GLY A 10 -8.16 -7.50 6.09
C GLY A 10 -6.66 -7.42 6.24
N CYS A 11 -5.89 -7.58 5.16
CA CYS A 11 -4.43 -7.39 5.21
C CYS A 11 -4.07 -5.95 5.58
N THR A 12 -2.86 -5.75 6.06
CA THR A 12 -2.36 -4.45 6.49
C THR A 12 -1.31 -3.93 5.53
N LEU A 13 -1.47 -2.67 5.10
CA LEU A 13 -0.50 -1.94 4.30
C LEU A 13 0.11 -0.83 5.13
N GLU A 14 1.43 -0.64 5.01
CA GLU A 14 2.13 0.41 5.74
C GLU A 14 3.18 1.06 4.85
N PHE A 15 3.48 2.33 5.14
CA PHE A 15 4.56 3.04 4.49
C PHE A 15 5.91 2.59 5.03
N GLN A 16 6.92 2.56 4.17
CA GLN A 16 8.27 2.24 4.60
C GLN A 16 8.97 3.40 5.30
N ASN A 17 8.66 4.63 4.96
CA ASN A 17 9.41 5.79 5.46
C ASN A 17 8.60 6.76 6.28
N GLY A 18 7.31 6.74 6.22
CA GLY A 18 6.60 7.81 6.88
C GLY A 18 5.12 7.63 6.96
N GLY A 19 4.42 8.72 6.78
CA GLY A 19 3.01 8.81 7.04
C GLY A 19 2.79 9.33 8.46
N GLY A 20 1.88 10.26 8.62
CA GLY A 20 1.52 10.80 9.92
C GLY A 20 0.33 10.07 10.52
N PRO A 21 -0.08 10.45 11.72
CA PRO A 21 -1.18 9.79 12.43
C PRO A 21 -2.53 9.90 11.72
N ASN A 22 -2.68 10.89 10.84
CA ASN A 22 -3.93 11.09 10.09
C ASN A 22 -3.85 10.52 8.66
N THR A 23 -2.77 9.85 8.32
CA THR A 23 -2.60 9.27 6.99
C THR A 23 -3.45 8.01 6.87
N ALA A 24 -4.18 7.88 5.77
CA ALA A 24 -4.99 6.71 5.50
C ALA A 24 -4.58 6.08 4.17
N ILE A 25 -4.42 4.76 4.19
CA ILE A 25 -4.26 3.96 2.98
C ILE A 25 -5.59 3.22 2.81
N THR A 26 -6.30 3.51 1.72
CA THR A 26 -7.59 2.88 1.43
C THR A 26 -7.44 1.94 0.25
N ILE A 27 -7.69 0.66 0.47
CA ILE A 27 -7.66 -0.33 -0.59
C ILE A 27 -8.90 -0.14 -1.46
N GLU A 28 -8.70 -0.07 -2.79
CA GLU A 28 -9.80 0.09 -3.72
C GLU A 28 -10.70 -1.15 -3.70
N PRO A 29 -12.01 -1.00 -3.92
CA PRO A 29 -12.94 -2.13 -3.87
C PRO A 29 -12.82 -3.04 -5.08
N ASN A 30 -13.46 -4.21 -5.00
CA ASN A 30 -13.63 -5.17 -6.10
C ASN A 30 -12.32 -5.79 -6.60
N GLN A 31 -11.36 -5.99 -5.71
CA GLN A 31 -10.06 -6.57 -6.07
C GLN A 31 -9.85 -7.99 -5.54
N THR A 32 -10.79 -8.50 -4.77
CA THR A 32 -10.69 -9.86 -4.22
C THR A 32 -11.40 -10.86 -5.10
N SER A 33 -10.94 -12.11 -5.03
CA SER A 33 -11.59 -13.21 -5.72
C SER A 33 -12.96 -13.50 -5.09
N THR A 34 -13.96 -13.75 -5.92
CA THR A 34 -15.26 -14.22 -5.44
C THR A 34 -15.30 -15.74 -5.29
N LYS A 35 -14.24 -16.42 -5.69
CA LYS A 35 -14.20 -17.90 -5.74
C LYS A 35 -13.19 -18.50 -4.78
N VAL A 36 -12.10 -17.77 -4.47
CA VAL A 36 -10.98 -18.32 -3.70
C VAL A 36 -10.87 -17.58 -2.37
N LYS A 37 -10.80 -18.36 -1.30
CA LYS A 37 -10.64 -17.85 0.06
C LYS A 37 -9.48 -18.55 0.75
N ALA A 38 -8.87 -17.85 1.70
CA ALA A 38 -7.88 -18.42 2.60
C ALA A 38 -8.29 -18.04 4.02
N GLU A 39 -8.42 -19.00 4.90
CA GLU A 39 -8.89 -18.79 6.28
C GLU A 39 -10.25 -18.08 6.32
N GLY A 40 -11.13 -18.40 5.36
CA GLY A 40 -12.46 -17.82 5.28
C GLY A 40 -12.52 -16.38 4.74
N LYS A 41 -11.39 -15.84 4.30
CA LYS A 41 -11.31 -14.48 3.77
C LYS A 41 -10.95 -14.49 2.28
N ALA A 42 -11.51 -13.55 1.53
CA ALA A 42 -11.29 -13.49 0.09
C ALA A 42 -9.84 -13.13 -0.23
N VAL A 43 -9.25 -13.85 -1.18
CA VAL A 43 -7.86 -13.62 -1.62
C VAL A 43 -7.82 -12.48 -2.63
N TYR A 44 -6.83 -11.59 -2.50
CA TYR A 44 -6.66 -10.50 -3.46
C TYR A 44 -6.11 -10.99 -4.79
N LYS A 45 -6.72 -10.51 -5.87
CA LYS A 45 -6.23 -10.72 -7.24
C LYS A 45 -5.26 -9.61 -7.66
N THR A 46 -5.55 -8.40 -7.22
CA THR A 46 -4.71 -7.21 -7.39
C THR A 46 -4.81 -6.43 -6.10
N LEU A 47 -3.91 -5.49 -5.88
CA LEU A 47 -3.95 -4.69 -4.65
C LEU A 47 -3.60 -3.24 -4.98
N LYS A 48 -4.60 -2.49 -5.41
CA LYS A 48 -4.52 -1.06 -5.68
C LYS A 48 -5.09 -0.30 -4.50
N PHE A 49 -4.52 0.86 -4.23
CA PHE A 49 -4.90 1.64 -3.05
C PHE A 49 -4.77 3.14 -3.33
N THR A 50 -5.42 3.93 -2.50
CA THR A 50 -5.30 5.40 -2.50
C THR A 50 -4.75 5.84 -1.15
N ILE A 51 -4.04 6.96 -1.17
CA ILE A 51 -3.42 7.55 0.02
C ILE A 51 -4.03 8.92 0.24
N SER A 52 -4.38 9.23 1.48
CA SER A 52 -4.90 10.55 1.86
C SER A 52 -4.32 10.97 3.20
N GLY A 53 -4.23 12.28 3.42
CA GLY A 53 -3.78 12.83 4.69
C GLY A 53 -2.30 12.56 4.99
N TYR A 54 -1.49 12.28 3.99
CA TYR A 54 -0.08 11.96 4.19
C TYR A 54 0.67 13.17 4.75
N THR A 55 1.51 12.91 5.74
CA THR A 55 2.40 13.90 6.31
C THR A 55 3.84 13.45 6.06
N ALA A 56 4.60 14.23 5.31
CA ALA A 56 5.98 13.90 5.03
C ALA A 56 6.82 13.95 6.30
N PRO A 57 7.87 13.11 6.42
CA PRO A 57 8.80 13.18 7.54
C PRO A 57 9.42 14.58 7.63
N ALA A 58 9.50 15.13 8.84
CA ALA A 58 9.98 16.50 9.07
C ALA A 58 11.41 16.72 8.58
N THR A 59 12.24 15.68 8.60
CA THR A 59 13.62 15.76 8.13
C THR A 59 13.71 15.89 6.62
N GLU A 60 12.69 15.40 5.88
CA GLU A 60 12.66 15.45 4.41
C GLU A 60 11.87 16.65 3.90
N LYS A 61 10.76 16.97 4.54
CA LYS A 61 9.86 18.04 4.13
C LYS A 61 9.36 18.82 5.35
N PRO A 62 10.25 19.53 6.06
CA PRO A 62 9.87 20.21 7.33
C PRO A 62 8.80 21.29 7.14
N ASN A 63 8.68 21.84 5.93
CA ASN A 63 7.69 22.89 5.62
C ASN A 63 6.41 22.34 5.01
N TRP A 64 6.27 21.03 4.94
CA TRP A 64 5.10 20.38 4.35
C TRP A 64 3.84 20.70 5.15
N VAL A 65 2.75 21.02 4.46
CA VAL A 65 1.46 21.28 5.12
C VAL A 65 0.90 19.95 5.63
N SER A 66 0.74 19.84 6.93
CA SER A 66 0.31 18.61 7.58
C SER A 66 -1.02 18.10 7.00
N GLY A 67 -1.05 16.82 6.67
CA GLY A 67 -2.27 16.19 6.16
C GLY A 67 -2.62 16.54 4.72
N SER A 68 -1.71 17.19 3.99
CA SER A 68 -2.01 17.63 2.61
C SER A 68 -1.71 16.59 1.54
N GLY A 69 -0.95 15.55 1.85
CA GLY A 69 -0.46 14.62 0.84
C GLY A 69 -1.47 13.58 0.40
N SER A 70 -1.56 13.36 -0.91
CA SER A 70 -2.41 12.31 -1.49
C SER A 70 -1.71 11.64 -2.66
N GLY A 71 -2.12 10.42 -2.96
CA GLY A 71 -1.57 9.65 -4.06
C GLY A 71 -2.29 8.33 -4.22
N ASN A 72 -1.81 7.52 -5.13
CA ASN A 72 -2.32 6.17 -5.33
C ASN A 72 -1.21 5.26 -5.84
N GLY A 73 -1.42 3.97 -5.73
CA GLY A 73 -0.45 3.01 -6.20
C GLY A 73 -1.00 1.59 -6.21
N GLU A 74 -0.14 0.67 -6.56
CA GLU A 74 -0.46 -0.75 -6.64
C GLU A 74 0.72 -1.56 -6.11
N ILE A 75 0.43 -2.62 -5.36
CA ILE A 75 1.46 -3.55 -4.90
C ILE A 75 1.97 -4.36 -6.09
N THR A 76 3.28 -4.43 -6.24
CA THR A 76 3.93 -5.20 -7.29
C THR A 76 4.03 -6.66 -6.86
N VAL A 77 3.48 -7.56 -7.66
CA VAL A 77 3.47 -8.99 -7.34
C VAL A 77 4.85 -9.60 -7.59
N THR A 78 5.26 -10.48 -6.68
CA THR A 78 6.52 -11.22 -6.79
C THR A 78 6.31 -12.72 -6.90
N ALA A 79 5.09 -13.20 -6.70
CA ALA A 79 4.77 -14.61 -6.82
C ALA A 79 5.00 -15.10 -8.25
N GLU A 80 5.63 -16.27 -8.39
CA GLU A 80 5.95 -16.84 -9.70
C GLU A 80 5.10 -18.07 -10.03
N HIS A 81 4.63 -18.76 -9.00
CA HIS A 81 4.02 -20.08 -9.17
C HIS A 81 2.54 -20.15 -8.80
N VAL A 82 2.01 -19.19 -8.07
CA VAL A 82 0.63 -19.22 -7.61
C VAL A 82 -0.16 -18.07 -8.24
N THR A 83 -1.25 -18.43 -8.92
CA THR A 83 -2.15 -17.45 -9.53
C THR A 83 -3.57 -17.70 -9.07
N ILE A 84 -4.36 -16.63 -9.06
CA ILE A 84 -5.78 -16.66 -8.75
C ILE A 84 -6.51 -16.00 -9.92
N GLU A 85 -7.35 -16.74 -10.60
CA GLU A 85 -8.12 -16.23 -11.75
C GLU A 85 -7.22 -15.54 -12.80
N GLY A 86 -6.05 -16.15 -13.05
CA GLY A 86 -5.09 -15.63 -14.02
C GLY A 86 -4.16 -14.53 -13.51
N ASN A 87 -4.30 -14.11 -12.26
CA ASN A 87 -3.45 -13.07 -11.66
C ASN A 87 -2.53 -13.68 -10.61
N LYS A 88 -1.29 -13.23 -10.57
CA LYS A 88 -0.35 -13.64 -9.54
C LYS A 88 -0.84 -13.14 -8.18
N VAL A 89 -0.74 -13.98 -7.16
CA VAL A 89 -1.20 -13.62 -5.81
C VAL A 89 -0.30 -12.57 -5.19
N ILE A 90 -0.88 -11.81 -4.26
CA ILE A 90 -0.14 -10.83 -3.45
C ILE A 90 0.43 -11.57 -2.24
N LEU A 91 1.69 -11.39 -1.95
CA LEU A 91 2.37 -12.04 -0.82
C LEU A 91 2.71 -11.03 0.27
N GLU A 92 2.71 -11.49 1.50
CA GLU A 92 3.21 -10.69 2.62
C GLU A 92 4.65 -10.29 2.33
N GLY A 93 4.95 -9.01 2.51
CA GLY A 93 6.26 -8.47 2.17
C GLY A 93 6.35 -7.83 0.79
N ASP A 94 5.37 -8.06 -0.08
CA ASP A 94 5.35 -7.40 -1.38
C ASP A 94 5.22 -5.88 -1.21
N VAL A 95 5.87 -5.12 -2.08
CA VAL A 95 5.92 -3.66 -2.01
C VAL A 95 5.40 -3.05 -3.31
N SER A 96 4.98 -1.79 -3.22
CA SER A 96 4.66 -1.00 -4.39
C SER A 96 5.93 -0.46 -5.04
N GLU A 97 5.82 0.04 -6.27
CA GLU A 97 6.84 0.91 -6.82
C GLU A 97 6.81 2.25 -6.09
N SER A 98 7.79 3.11 -6.36
CA SER A 98 7.81 4.45 -5.77
C SER A 98 6.55 5.21 -6.15
N ILE A 99 5.85 5.70 -5.15
CA ILE A 99 4.60 6.44 -5.31
C ILE A 99 4.88 7.91 -5.12
N THR A 100 4.38 8.74 -6.03
CA THR A 100 4.46 10.18 -5.87
C THR A 100 3.28 10.65 -5.03
N ILE A 101 3.59 11.22 -3.88
CA ILE A 101 2.59 11.84 -2.99
C ILE A 101 2.57 13.33 -3.32
N SER A 102 1.44 13.82 -3.81
CA SER A 102 1.29 15.24 -4.15
C SER A 102 0.66 15.98 -2.98
N GLY A 103 1.28 17.07 -2.58
CA GLY A 103 0.82 17.86 -1.46
C GLY A 103 1.29 19.30 -1.59
N GLN A 104 1.41 19.99 -0.46
CA GLN A 104 1.78 21.38 -0.43
C GLN A 104 2.79 21.65 0.67
N GLU A 105 3.65 22.64 0.46
CA GLU A 105 4.50 23.13 1.53
C GLU A 105 4.43 24.66 1.60
N TYR A 106 4.78 25.21 2.74
CA TYR A 106 4.79 26.65 2.94
C TYR A 106 5.97 27.28 2.23
N SER A 107 5.70 28.39 1.55
CA SER A 107 6.73 29.26 0.94
C SER A 107 6.42 30.67 1.42
N GLY A 108 7.04 31.09 2.52
CA GLY A 108 6.70 32.33 3.19
C GLY A 108 5.28 32.29 3.76
N SER A 109 4.42 33.21 3.32
CA SER A 109 3.02 33.26 3.73
C SER A 109 2.09 32.53 2.76
N SER A 110 2.65 31.91 1.71
CA SER A 110 1.89 31.19 0.69
C SER A 110 2.18 29.70 0.74
N THR A 111 1.31 28.91 0.11
CA THR A 111 1.58 27.48 -0.09
C THR A 111 1.91 27.23 -1.58
N VAL A 112 2.80 26.29 -1.82
CA VAL A 112 3.16 25.87 -3.18
C VAL A 112 3.03 24.37 -3.30
N ALA A 113 2.74 23.88 -4.50
CA ALA A 113 2.66 22.45 -4.74
C ALA A 113 4.03 21.82 -4.49
N SER A 114 4.00 20.64 -3.87
CA SER A 114 5.21 19.89 -3.56
C SER A 114 4.92 18.41 -3.63
N THR A 115 5.95 17.61 -3.85
CA THR A 115 5.80 16.15 -3.94
C THR A 115 6.78 15.46 -3.00
N PHE A 116 6.41 14.26 -2.60
CA PHE A 116 7.25 13.35 -1.83
C PHE A 116 7.10 11.95 -2.41
N THR A 117 8.09 11.10 -2.24
CA THR A 117 8.00 9.72 -2.73
C THR A 117 7.92 8.76 -1.56
N GLU A 118 7.15 7.69 -1.73
CA GLU A 118 6.94 6.71 -0.70
C GLU A 118 6.77 5.32 -1.31
N VAL A 119 6.98 4.29 -0.51
CA VAL A 119 6.74 2.89 -0.88
C VAL A 119 5.82 2.28 0.16
N VAL A 120 4.82 1.56 -0.30
CA VAL A 120 3.85 0.87 0.56
C VAL A 120 4.15 -0.62 0.53
N LYS A 121 4.08 -1.26 1.69
CA LYS A 121 4.39 -2.68 1.86
C LYS A 121 3.23 -3.41 2.51
N VAL A 122 3.01 -4.65 2.09
CA VAL A 122 2.08 -5.57 2.78
C VAL A 122 2.82 -6.09 4.01
N THR A 123 2.50 -5.54 5.18
CA THR A 123 3.17 -5.91 6.43
C THR A 123 2.50 -7.08 7.13
N ASP A 124 1.22 -7.32 6.84
CA ASP A 124 0.48 -8.46 7.39
C ASP A 124 -0.50 -8.94 6.33
N ALA A 125 -0.42 -10.20 5.97
CA ALA A 125 -1.29 -10.78 4.94
C ALA A 125 -2.75 -10.93 5.38
N GLY A 126 -3.03 -10.87 6.67
CA GLY A 126 -4.37 -11.06 7.20
C GLY A 126 -4.70 -12.51 7.55
N GLN A 127 -3.79 -13.43 7.25
CA GLN A 127 -3.89 -14.84 7.60
C GLN A 127 -2.48 -15.45 7.60
N SER A 128 -2.29 -16.60 8.22
CA SER A 128 -0.96 -17.17 8.41
C SER A 128 -0.83 -18.64 7.99
N LYS A 129 -1.85 -19.23 7.38
CA LYS A 129 -1.84 -20.65 7.05
C LYS A 129 -1.69 -20.97 5.58
N VAL A 130 -2.22 -20.14 4.69
CA VAL A 130 -2.14 -20.37 3.24
C VAL A 130 -0.99 -19.57 2.68
N LYS A 131 -0.03 -20.26 2.08
CA LYS A 131 1.22 -19.66 1.61
C LYS A 131 1.47 -19.97 0.14
N GLY A 132 2.29 -19.14 -0.49
CA GLY A 132 2.70 -19.31 -1.86
C GLY A 132 4.06 -18.69 -2.13
N ALA A 133 4.53 -18.87 -3.35
CA ALA A 133 5.80 -18.30 -3.79
C ALA A 133 5.74 -17.86 -5.25
#